data_3c309c1db31a11e0c51d7ed159944051
#
_entry.id   3c309c1db31a11e0c51d7ed159944051
#
_cell.length_a   1.000
_cell.length_b   1.000
_cell.length_c   1.000
_cell.angle_alpha   90.00
_cell.angle_beta   90.00
_cell.angle_gamma   90.00
#
_symmetry.space_group_name_H-M   'P 1'
#
loop_
_entity.id
_entity.type
_entity.pdbx_description
1 polymer ?
#
loop_
_entity_poly.entity_id
_entity_poly.type
_entity_poly.pdbx_seq_one_letter_code
_entity_poly.pdbx_strand_id
1 'polypeptide(L)'
;MIDRAIADLIRYAEEKKLIAPEDRAWALNSLLEVLKLDSWTDPGVSEEPVHLPAVLDEILDDAAARDVLEQNSVVYRDLLDTSLMGRLTPPPREVIARFRSLYKESPKKATDWYYEFSQDTNYIRRDRIARDMRWKAETPYGEMDITINLSKPEKDPKAIAAARNMPASLYPRCQLCRENEGYAGRVNHPARQNHRIIPITIDGKPWFLQYSPYVYYQEHCTVFNSEHTPMKIDHSCFWKMLDF
;
A
#
# COMPACT_ATOMS: atom_id res chain seq x y z
N MET A 1 18.38 13.09 11.55
CA MET A 1 17.58 13.89 12.51
C MET A 1 16.12 13.87 12.06
N ILE A 2 15.20 13.57 12.94
CA ILE A 2 13.78 13.32 12.61
C ILE A 2 13.13 14.46 11.79
N ASP A 3 13.43 15.73 12.12
CA ASP A 3 12.87 16.89 11.38
C ASP A 3 13.24 16.86 9.90
N ARG A 4 14.48 16.47 9.57
CA ARG A 4 14.93 16.32 8.18
C ARG A 4 14.18 15.19 7.47
N ALA A 5 14.05 14.03 8.11
CA ALA A 5 13.36 12.89 7.52
C ALA A 5 11.87 13.21 7.26
N ILE A 6 11.20 13.93 8.16
CA ILE A 6 9.82 14.40 7.95
C ILE A 6 9.76 15.40 6.80
N ALA A 7 10.68 16.38 6.72
CA ALA A 7 10.72 17.34 5.62
C ALA A 7 10.95 16.66 4.27
N ASP A 8 11.83 15.67 4.22
CA ASP A 8 12.11 14.89 3.01
C ASP A 8 10.92 14.01 2.62
N LEU A 9 10.19 13.42 3.58
CA LEU A 9 8.97 12.68 3.32
C LEU A 9 7.88 13.56 2.72
N ILE A 10 7.70 14.79 3.22
CA ILE A 10 6.75 15.76 2.66
C ILE A 10 7.18 16.17 1.26
N ARG A 11 8.47 16.49 1.06
CA ARG A 11 9.01 16.82 -0.26
C ARG A 11 8.79 15.69 -1.26
N TYR A 12 9.03 14.44 -0.87
CA TYR A 12 8.72 13.28 -1.68
C TYR A 12 7.24 13.26 -2.12
N ALA A 13 6.33 13.50 -1.18
CA ALA A 13 4.91 13.48 -1.47
C ALA A 13 4.50 14.62 -2.45
N GLU A 14 5.11 15.80 -2.34
CA GLU A 14 4.91 16.90 -3.29
C GLU A 14 5.48 16.56 -4.68
N GLU A 15 6.72 16.05 -4.77
CA GLU A 15 7.36 15.63 -6.02
C GLU A 15 6.56 14.54 -6.75
N LYS A 16 5.98 13.60 -5.97
CA LYS A 16 5.12 12.54 -6.48
C LYS A 16 3.66 12.96 -6.72
N LYS A 17 3.33 14.22 -6.44
CA LYS A 17 1.97 14.77 -6.58
C LYS A 17 0.93 14.01 -5.76
N LEU A 18 1.35 13.47 -4.62
CA LEU A 18 0.46 12.85 -3.64
C LEU A 18 -0.25 13.93 -2.82
N ILE A 19 0.42 15.04 -2.54
CA ILE A 19 -0.16 16.24 -1.92
C ILE A 19 0.15 17.46 -2.78
N ALA A 20 -0.69 18.48 -2.66
CA ALA A 20 -0.43 19.80 -3.24
C ALA A 20 0.45 20.64 -2.29
N PRO A 21 1.20 21.64 -2.79
CA PRO A 21 1.99 22.54 -1.93
C PRO A 21 1.15 23.23 -0.84
N GLU A 22 -0.11 23.51 -1.12
CA GLU A 22 -1.07 24.13 -0.19
C GLU A 22 -1.39 23.21 1.00
N ASP A 23 -1.25 21.90 0.84
CA ASP A 23 -1.52 20.89 1.86
C ASP A 23 -0.33 20.66 2.80
N ARG A 24 0.83 21.26 2.52
CA ARG A 24 2.11 21.01 3.23
C ARG A 24 1.98 21.14 4.76
N ALA A 25 1.39 22.23 5.24
CA ALA A 25 1.25 22.49 6.67
C ALA A 25 0.30 21.47 7.34
N TRP A 26 -0.79 21.13 6.66
CA TRP A 26 -1.72 20.09 7.13
C TRP A 26 -1.06 18.72 7.17
N ALA A 27 -0.31 18.34 6.14
CA ALA A 27 0.44 17.10 6.06
C ALA A 27 1.47 17.02 7.18
N LEU A 28 2.28 18.07 7.39
CA LEU A 28 3.24 18.15 8.50
C LEU A 28 2.56 17.89 9.85
N ASN A 29 1.52 18.65 10.18
CA ASN A 29 0.81 18.48 11.45
C ASN A 29 0.22 17.09 11.62
N SER A 30 -0.27 16.46 10.54
CA SER A 30 -0.78 15.09 10.56
C SER A 30 0.33 14.05 10.81
N LEU A 31 1.54 14.29 10.30
CA LEU A 31 2.70 13.42 10.57
C LEU A 31 3.19 13.58 12.01
N LEU A 32 3.27 14.83 12.53
CA LEU A 32 3.64 15.10 13.91
C LEU A 32 2.69 14.42 14.90
N GLU A 33 1.36 14.48 14.63
CA GLU A 33 0.35 13.79 15.43
C GLU A 33 0.61 12.28 15.49
N VAL A 34 0.79 11.64 14.34
CA VAL A 34 1.03 10.18 14.26
C VAL A 34 2.33 9.80 14.95
N LEU A 35 3.37 10.62 14.84
CA LEU A 35 4.69 10.40 15.44
C LEU A 35 4.76 10.84 16.91
N LYS A 36 3.67 11.44 17.46
CA LYS A 36 3.63 11.96 18.82
C LYS A 36 4.78 12.96 19.09
N LEU A 37 5.00 13.87 18.14
CA LEU A 37 5.99 14.94 18.23
C LEU A 37 5.31 16.25 18.59
N ASP A 38 5.78 16.89 19.67
CA ASP A 38 5.25 18.16 20.17
C ASP A 38 5.98 19.38 19.60
N SER A 39 7.06 19.16 18.88
CA SER A 39 7.87 20.23 18.28
C SER A 39 8.45 19.77 16.94
N TRP A 40 8.70 20.74 16.07
CA TRP A 40 9.37 20.56 14.80
C TRP A 40 10.14 21.83 14.44
N THR A 41 11.34 21.66 13.93
CA THR A 41 12.17 22.77 13.46
C THR A 41 12.45 22.58 11.99
N ASP A 42 12.12 23.59 11.16
CA ASP A 42 12.37 23.54 9.74
C ASP A 42 13.86 23.32 9.45
N PRO A 43 14.25 22.20 8.89
CA PRO A 43 15.64 21.90 8.58
C PRO A 43 16.17 22.60 7.35
N GLY A 44 15.34 23.45 6.70
CA GLY A 44 15.63 24.09 5.44
C GLY A 44 15.48 23.16 4.23
N VAL A 45 15.76 23.69 3.05
CA VAL A 45 15.64 22.96 1.78
C VAL A 45 16.86 22.05 1.57
N SER A 46 16.63 20.84 1.07
CA SER A 46 17.65 19.93 0.56
C SER A 46 17.44 19.70 -0.94
N GLU A 47 18.52 19.67 -1.71
CA GLU A 47 18.48 19.35 -3.14
C GLU A 47 18.78 17.87 -3.41
N GLU A 48 19.13 17.10 -2.39
CA GLU A 48 19.44 15.67 -2.54
C GLU A 48 18.18 14.88 -2.91
N PRO A 49 18.26 13.93 -3.84
CA PRO A 49 17.12 13.06 -4.19
C PRO A 49 16.61 12.30 -2.98
N VAL A 50 15.29 12.26 -2.81
CA VAL A 50 14.68 11.51 -1.70
C VAL A 50 14.66 10.02 -2.02
N HIS A 51 15.31 9.23 -1.18
CA HIS A 51 15.19 7.76 -1.18
C HIS A 51 14.18 7.34 -0.14
N LEU A 52 12.91 7.19 -0.55
CA LEU A 52 11.78 6.93 0.35
C LEU A 52 12.03 5.84 1.39
N PRO A 53 12.58 4.64 1.06
CA PRO A 53 12.83 3.62 2.05
C PRO A 53 13.76 4.04 3.17
N ALA A 54 14.84 4.76 2.85
CA ALA A 54 15.79 5.25 3.85
C ALA A 54 15.15 6.30 4.76
N VAL A 55 14.35 7.20 4.20
CA VAL A 55 13.61 8.21 4.96
C VAL A 55 12.59 7.56 5.89
N LEU A 56 11.83 6.58 5.42
CA LEU A 56 10.88 5.85 6.26
C LEU A 56 11.59 5.03 7.34
N ASP A 57 12.71 4.37 7.03
CA ASP A 57 13.49 3.63 8.02
C ASP A 57 14.01 4.56 9.13
N GLU A 58 14.53 5.76 8.80
CA GLU A 58 14.97 6.75 9.78
C GLU A 58 13.81 7.20 10.69
N ILE A 59 12.64 7.47 10.13
CA ILE A 59 11.44 7.85 10.91
C ILE A 59 10.99 6.71 11.82
N LEU A 60 10.99 5.47 11.32
CA LEU A 60 10.58 4.30 12.08
C LEU A 60 11.58 3.94 13.19
N ASP A 61 12.87 4.17 12.97
CA ASP A 61 13.91 3.97 13.98
C ASP A 61 13.80 5.00 15.11
N ASP A 62 13.55 6.26 14.79
CA ASP A 62 13.27 7.31 15.76
C ASP A 62 11.99 7.01 16.56
N ALA A 63 10.93 6.60 15.89
CA ALA A 63 9.67 6.22 16.53
C ALA A 63 9.84 5.01 17.48
N ALA A 64 10.67 4.03 17.09
CA ALA A 64 11.02 2.90 17.95
C ALA A 64 11.84 3.35 19.16
N ALA A 65 12.82 4.24 18.98
CA ALA A 65 13.66 4.77 20.06
C ALA A 65 12.88 5.61 21.09
N ARG A 66 11.76 6.22 20.66
CA ARG A 66 10.86 7.01 21.51
C ARG A 66 9.65 6.23 22.06
N ASP A 67 9.63 4.91 21.90
CA ASP A 67 8.52 4.05 22.33
C ASP A 67 7.15 4.43 21.71
N VAL A 68 7.14 4.99 20.49
CA VAL A 68 5.91 5.23 19.72
C VAL A 68 5.34 3.93 19.18
N LEU A 69 6.22 2.98 18.84
CA LEU A 69 5.84 1.61 18.47
C LEU A 69 5.64 0.75 19.73
N GLU A 70 4.54 0.01 19.82
CA GLU A 70 4.34 -0.97 20.91
C GLU A 70 5.43 -2.05 20.93
N GLN A 71 5.92 -2.43 19.77
CA GLN A 71 7.04 -3.35 19.58
C GLN A 71 7.81 -2.96 18.32
N ASN A 72 9.14 -3.03 18.37
CA ASN A 72 9.98 -2.84 17.20
C ASN A 72 10.04 -4.16 16.37
N SER A 73 8.95 -4.48 15.71
CA SER A 73 8.83 -5.63 14.80
C SER A 73 8.34 -5.18 13.43
N VAL A 74 8.52 -6.03 12.42
CA VAL A 74 8.12 -5.74 11.03
C VAL A 74 6.64 -5.34 10.96
N VAL A 75 5.76 -6.00 11.71
CA VAL A 75 4.31 -5.72 11.68
C VAL A 75 3.99 -4.33 12.22
N TYR A 76 4.54 -3.95 13.37
CA TYR A 76 4.28 -2.63 13.95
C TYR A 76 4.93 -1.51 13.12
N ARG A 77 6.12 -1.75 12.56
CA ARG A 77 6.74 -0.83 11.60
C ARG A 77 5.87 -0.65 10.36
N ASP A 78 5.28 -1.74 9.82
CA ASP A 78 4.37 -1.68 8.68
C ASP A 78 3.07 -0.92 8.98
N LEU A 79 2.53 -1.05 10.18
CA LEU A 79 1.36 -0.28 10.61
C LEU A 79 1.67 1.23 10.64
N LEU A 80 2.80 1.62 11.22
CA LEU A 80 3.20 3.03 11.29
C LEU A 80 3.57 3.59 9.91
N ASP A 81 4.38 2.89 9.12
CA ASP A 81 4.71 3.24 7.72
C ASP A 81 3.43 3.49 6.92
N THR A 82 2.48 2.55 6.96
CA THR A 82 1.22 2.69 6.23
C THR A 82 0.39 3.87 6.74
N SER A 83 0.45 4.17 8.05
CA SER A 83 -0.21 5.35 8.63
C SER A 83 0.41 6.66 8.14
N LEU A 84 1.74 6.76 8.12
CA LEU A 84 2.46 7.94 7.62
C LEU A 84 2.12 8.18 6.14
N MET A 85 2.31 7.17 5.30
CA MET A 85 2.00 7.26 3.87
C MET A 85 0.51 7.51 3.60
N GLY A 86 -0.36 6.98 4.45
CA GLY A 86 -1.81 7.21 4.36
C GLY A 86 -2.21 8.66 4.58
N ARG A 87 -1.48 9.40 5.42
CA ARG A 87 -1.68 10.86 5.63
C ARG A 87 -1.30 11.69 4.40
N LEU A 88 -0.41 11.17 3.58
CA LEU A 88 0.08 11.80 2.36
C LEU A 88 -0.63 11.30 1.10
N THR A 89 -1.51 10.30 1.22
CA THR A 89 -2.20 9.71 0.07
C THR A 89 -3.50 10.44 -0.22
N PRO A 90 -3.74 10.90 -1.46
CA PRO A 90 -4.97 11.60 -1.84
C PRO A 90 -6.23 10.80 -1.50
N PRO A 91 -7.37 11.46 -1.21
CA PRO A 91 -8.62 10.79 -0.91
C PRO A 91 -9.14 9.97 -2.12
N PRO A 92 -9.95 8.91 -1.87
CA PRO A 92 -10.43 8.02 -2.94
C PRO A 92 -11.09 8.75 -4.12
N ARG A 93 -11.86 9.80 -3.85
CA ARG A 93 -12.56 10.58 -4.90
C ARG A 93 -11.60 11.17 -5.93
N GLU A 94 -10.44 11.65 -5.49
CA GLU A 94 -9.45 12.29 -6.38
C GLU A 94 -8.74 11.24 -7.23
N VAL A 95 -8.33 10.14 -6.62
CA VAL A 95 -7.69 9.02 -7.31
C VAL A 95 -8.63 8.41 -8.35
N ILE A 96 -9.90 8.20 -7.99
CA ILE A 96 -10.93 7.68 -8.91
C ILE A 96 -11.18 8.68 -10.06
N ALA A 97 -11.27 9.98 -9.75
CA ALA A 97 -11.47 11.01 -10.78
C ALA A 97 -10.30 11.05 -11.76
N ARG A 98 -9.05 10.99 -11.24
CA ARG A 98 -7.84 10.96 -12.07
C ARG A 98 -7.79 9.70 -12.95
N PHE A 99 -8.04 8.53 -12.36
CA PHE A 99 -8.09 7.28 -13.11
C PHE A 99 -9.11 7.36 -14.25
N ARG A 100 -10.33 7.81 -13.96
CA ARG A 100 -11.39 7.94 -14.97
C ARG A 100 -11.06 8.95 -16.08
N SER A 101 -10.38 10.03 -15.73
CA SER A 101 -9.90 11.02 -16.71
C SER A 101 -8.90 10.38 -17.68
N LEU A 102 -7.90 9.69 -17.14
CA LEU A 102 -6.89 9.00 -17.94
C LEU A 102 -7.47 7.85 -18.76
N TYR A 103 -8.46 7.13 -18.20
CA TYR A 103 -9.12 6.02 -18.89
C TYR A 103 -9.87 6.47 -20.14
N LYS A 104 -10.45 7.68 -20.14
CA LYS A 104 -11.07 8.27 -21.33
C LYS A 104 -10.07 8.53 -22.46
N GLU A 105 -8.81 8.79 -22.11
CA GLU A 105 -7.74 8.98 -23.10
C GLU A 105 -7.21 7.62 -23.58
N SER A 106 -6.89 6.74 -22.64
CA SER A 106 -6.40 5.37 -22.91
C SER A 106 -6.51 4.52 -21.64
N PRO A 107 -7.09 3.31 -21.71
CA PRO A 107 -7.05 2.35 -20.58
C PRO A 107 -5.64 2.11 -20.07
N LYS A 108 -4.66 1.95 -20.96
CA LYS A 108 -3.25 1.75 -20.62
C LYS A 108 -2.68 2.91 -19.80
N LYS A 109 -2.95 4.16 -20.19
CA LYS A 109 -2.48 5.33 -19.40
C LYS A 109 -3.05 5.32 -17.98
N ALA A 110 -4.32 4.91 -17.83
CA ALA A 110 -4.96 4.85 -16.52
C ALA A 110 -4.35 3.77 -15.63
N THR A 111 -4.11 2.57 -16.18
CA THR A 111 -3.52 1.45 -15.44
C THR A 111 -2.06 1.70 -15.12
N ASP A 112 -1.25 2.21 -16.06
CA ASP A 112 0.15 2.59 -15.83
C ASP A 112 0.26 3.63 -14.69
N TRP A 113 -0.55 4.70 -14.77
CA TRP A 113 -0.58 5.71 -13.71
C TRP A 113 -0.99 5.13 -12.35
N TYR A 114 -2.01 4.27 -12.32
CA TYR A 114 -2.50 3.70 -11.07
C TYR A 114 -1.50 2.72 -10.46
N TYR A 115 -0.72 2.02 -11.31
CA TYR A 115 0.39 1.18 -10.84
C TYR A 115 1.50 2.02 -10.22
N GLU A 116 1.94 3.08 -10.91
CA GLU A 116 2.94 4.04 -10.40
C GLU A 116 2.45 4.68 -9.09
N PHE A 117 1.21 5.18 -9.06
CA PHE A 117 0.58 5.71 -7.84
C PHE A 117 0.62 4.71 -6.68
N SER A 118 0.31 3.45 -6.93
CA SER A 118 0.34 2.40 -5.90
C SER A 118 1.75 2.12 -5.38
N GLN A 119 2.77 2.38 -6.18
CA GLN A 119 4.18 2.32 -5.77
C GLN A 119 4.58 3.60 -5.00
N ASP A 120 4.19 4.76 -5.49
CA ASP A 120 4.55 6.05 -4.89
C ASP A 120 3.90 6.25 -3.51
N THR A 121 2.72 5.68 -3.28
CA THR A 121 2.10 5.62 -1.94
C THR A 121 2.71 4.57 -1.02
N ASN A 122 3.78 3.87 -1.43
CA ASN A 122 4.39 2.75 -0.71
C ASN A 122 3.41 1.61 -0.39
N TYR A 123 2.27 1.53 -1.08
CA TYR A 123 1.39 0.38 -0.99
C TYR A 123 2.03 -0.84 -1.64
N ILE A 124 2.64 -0.67 -2.83
CA ILE A 124 3.53 -1.64 -3.46
C ILE A 124 4.97 -1.29 -3.06
N ARG A 125 5.53 -2.03 -2.14
CA ARG A 125 6.87 -1.78 -1.58
C ARG A 125 7.95 -2.33 -2.49
N ARG A 126 8.38 -1.50 -3.46
CA ARG A 126 9.37 -1.89 -4.49
C ARG A 126 10.64 -2.51 -3.92
N ASP A 127 11.19 -1.93 -2.86
CA ASP A 127 12.45 -2.40 -2.28
C ASP A 127 12.32 -3.77 -1.62
N ARG A 128 11.16 -4.06 -1.04
CA ARG A 128 10.90 -5.40 -0.50
C ARG A 128 10.74 -6.41 -1.61
N ILE A 129 10.01 -6.05 -2.67
CA ILE A 129 9.81 -6.91 -3.84
C ILE A 129 11.14 -7.17 -4.55
N ALA A 130 12.04 -6.20 -4.59
CA ALA A 130 13.38 -6.37 -5.17
C ALA A 130 14.24 -7.41 -4.44
N ARG A 131 13.91 -7.77 -3.20
CA ARG A 131 14.58 -8.83 -2.43
C ARG A 131 14.01 -10.22 -2.70
N ASP A 132 12.86 -10.33 -3.39
CA ASP A 132 12.26 -11.61 -3.75
C ASP A 132 13.20 -12.38 -4.68
N MET A 133 13.43 -13.65 -4.37
CA MET A 133 14.27 -14.51 -5.19
C MET A 133 13.42 -15.15 -6.28
N ARG A 134 13.89 -15.11 -7.52
CA ARG A 134 13.19 -15.67 -8.69
C ARG A 134 14.17 -16.45 -9.55
N TRP A 135 13.75 -17.62 -9.99
CA TRP A 135 14.50 -18.43 -10.96
C TRP A 135 13.57 -19.35 -11.73
N LYS A 136 14.08 -19.95 -12.78
CA LYS A 136 13.38 -20.92 -13.59
C LYS A 136 13.91 -22.33 -13.31
N ALA A 137 13.03 -23.31 -13.33
CA ALA A 137 13.39 -24.72 -13.17
C ALA A 137 12.74 -25.56 -14.28
N GLU A 138 13.54 -26.39 -14.92
CA GLU A 138 13.06 -27.38 -15.88
C GLU A 138 12.32 -28.51 -15.15
N THR A 139 11.15 -28.86 -15.65
CA THR A 139 10.35 -29.96 -15.14
C THR A 139 9.88 -30.86 -16.29
N PRO A 140 9.39 -32.11 -16.00
CA PRO A 140 8.78 -32.94 -17.03
C PRO A 140 7.57 -32.30 -17.73
N TYR A 141 7.00 -31.22 -17.19
CA TYR A 141 5.85 -30.50 -17.72
C TYR A 141 6.24 -29.16 -18.40
N GLY A 142 7.52 -28.89 -18.56
CA GLY A 142 8.08 -27.67 -19.10
C GLY A 142 8.75 -26.80 -18.03
N GLU A 143 9.23 -25.62 -18.44
CA GLU A 143 9.87 -24.64 -17.58
C GLU A 143 8.86 -24.01 -16.61
N MET A 144 9.22 -23.96 -15.33
CA MET A 144 8.40 -23.35 -14.28
C MET A 144 9.13 -22.18 -13.63
N ASP A 145 8.42 -21.07 -13.42
CA ASP A 145 8.89 -19.94 -12.62
C ASP A 145 8.76 -20.27 -11.13
N ILE A 146 9.88 -20.18 -10.41
CA ILE A 146 9.91 -20.35 -8.96
C ILE A 146 10.22 -19.03 -8.29
N THR A 147 9.46 -18.70 -7.25
CA THR A 147 9.64 -17.47 -6.48
C THR A 147 9.67 -17.75 -4.99
N ILE A 148 10.69 -17.25 -4.29
CA ILE A 148 10.66 -17.10 -2.83
C ILE A 148 10.29 -15.64 -2.54
N ASN A 149 9.06 -15.44 -2.07
CA ASN A 149 8.54 -14.13 -1.74
C ASN A 149 9.00 -13.75 -0.32
N LEU A 150 10.07 -12.94 -0.24
CA LEU A 150 10.63 -12.42 1.00
C LEU A 150 9.96 -11.11 1.44
N SER A 151 9.18 -10.50 0.55
CA SER A 151 8.47 -9.23 0.80
C SER A 151 7.25 -9.37 1.72
N LYS A 152 6.77 -10.60 1.95
CA LYS A 152 5.59 -10.87 2.80
C LYS A 152 5.93 -10.83 4.29
N PRO A 153 5.36 -9.88 5.06
CA PRO A 153 5.59 -9.79 6.51
C PRO A 153 5.01 -10.97 7.30
N GLU A 154 4.06 -11.71 6.73
CA GLU A 154 3.40 -12.86 7.34
C GLU A 154 4.34 -14.04 7.64
N LYS A 155 5.61 -13.97 7.20
CA LYS A 155 6.62 -14.98 7.46
C LYS A 155 7.44 -14.74 8.75
N ASP A 156 7.23 -13.61 9.44
CA ASP A 156 7.85 -13.40 10.76
C ASP A 156 7.21 -14.34 11.80
N PRO A 157 7.96 -15.31 12.36
CA PRO A 157 7.42 -16.25 13.34
C PRO A 157 6.81 -15.60 14.58
N LYS A 158 7.35 -14.45 15.01
CA LYS A 158 6.83 -13.69 16.16
C LYS A 158 5.48 -13.05 15.84
N ALA A 159 5.35 -12.47 14.64
CA ALA A 159 4.10 -11.90 14.16
C ALA A 159 3.02 -12.97 13.97
N ILE A 160 3.39 -14.13 13.42
CA ILE A 160 2.49 -15.27 13.28
C ILE A 160 1.98 -15.75 14.66
N ALA A 161 2.88 -15.87 15.64
CA ALA A 161 2.51 -16.29 17.00
C ALA A 161 1.58 -15.27 17.68
N ALA A 162 1.88 -13.98 17.56
CA ALA A 162 1.03 -12.91 18.09
C ALA A 162 -0.35 -12.89 17.42
N ALA A 163 -0.40 -12.97 16.09
CA ALA A 163 -1.64 -12.96 15.31
C ALA A 163 -2.55 -14.16 15.61
N ARG A 164 -1.96 -15.34 15.90
CA ARG A 164 -2.71 -16.59 16.15
C ARG A 164 -3.61 -16.50 17.38
N ASN A 165 -3.20 -15.74 18.39
CA ASN A 165 -3.91 -15.61 19.66
C ASN A 165 -4.92 -14.44 19.68
N MET A 166 -4.98 -13.65 18.60
CA MET A 166 -5.87 -12.50 18.51
C MET A 166 -7.23 -12.90 17.93
N PRO A 167 -8.34 -12.32 18.43
CA PRO A 167 -9.66 -12.56 17.85
C PRO A 167 -9.69 -12.05 16.39
N ALA A 168 -10.49 -12.73 15.54
CA ALA A 168 -10.71 -12.29 14.17
C ALA A 168 -11.25 -10.85 14.12
N SER A 169 -10.96 -10.13 13.03
CA SER A 169 -11.51 -8.80 12.83
C SER A 169 -13.02 -8.86 12.64
N LEU A 170 -13.76 -8.03 13.37
CA LEU A 170 -15.18 -7.84 13.13
C LEU A 170 -15.43 -6.82 12.01
N TYR A 171 -14.48 -5.91 11.79
CA TYR A 171 -14.45 -4.95 10.69
C TYR A 171 -13.00 -4.46 10.46
N PRO A 172 -12.48 -4.50 9.24
CA PRO A 172 -13.00 -5.24 8.08
C PRO A 172 -13.05 -6.75 8.31
N ARG A 173 -14.01 -7.43 7.70
CA ARG A 173 -14.15 -8.90 7.84
C ARG A 173 -13.26 -9.68 6.88
N CYS A 174 -12.93 -9.07 5.74
CA CYS A 174 -12.16 -9.68 4.67
C CYS A 174 -11.00 -8.78 4.28
N GLN A 175 -9.81 -9.35 4.09
CA GLN A 175 -8.60 -8.59 3.72
C GLN A 175 -8.60 -8.07 2.27
N LEU A 176 -9.54 -8.51 1.42
CA LEU A 176 -9.62 -8.14 0.00
C LEU A 176 -10.80 -7.21 -0.31
N CYS A 177 -11.83 -7.16 0.55
CA CYS A 177 -13.00 -6.34 0.29
C CYS A 177 -12.72 -4.84 0.39
N ARG A 178 -13.56 -4.04 -0.27
CA ARG A 178 -13.44 -2.57 -0.30
C ARG A 178 -13.43 -1.93 1.09
N GLU A 179 -14.03 -2.55 2.08
CA GLU A 179 -14.04 -2.07 3.47
C GLU A 179 -12.64 -1.91 4.09
N ASN A 180 -11.60 -2.44 3.43
CA ASN A 180 -10.20 -2.24 3.83
C ASN A 180 -9.63 -0.89 3.41
N GLU A 181 -10.20 -0.20 2.43
CA GLU A 181 -9.68 1.08 1.96
C GLU A 181 -9.63 2.10 3.10
N GLY A 182 -8.44 2.60 3.42
CA GLY A 182 -8.22 3.52 4.54
C GLY A 182 -8.15 2.87 5.94
N TYR A 183 -8.25 1.55 6.05
CA TYR A 183 -8.19 0.86 7.34
C TYR A 183 -6.81 0.98 8.00
N ALA A 184 -6.79 1.34 9.28
CA ALA A 184 -5.55 1.56 10.04
C ALA A 184 -4.73 0.28 10.28
N GLY A 185 -5.35 -0.88 10.15
CA GLY A 185 -4.68 -2.14 10.41
C GLY A 185 -4.60 -2.52 11.88
N ARG A 186 -4.11 -3.70 12.13
CA ARG A 186 -3.74 -4.27 13.42
C ARG A 186 -2.84 -5.49 13.20
N VAL A 187 -2.28 -6.05 14.24
CA VAL A 187 -1.27 -7.13 14.15
C VAL A 187 -1.71 -8.31 13.27
N ASN A 188 -2.97 -8.68 13.29
CA ASN A 188 -3.52 -9.80 12.49
C ASN A 188 -4.40 -9.36 11.30
N HIS A 189 -4.40 -8.08 10.95
CA HIS A 189 -5.12 -7.57 9.78
C HIS A 189 -4.36 -6.37 9.19
N PRO A 190 -3.90 -6.45 7.92
CA PRO A 190 -3.00 -5.45 7.37
C PRO A 190 -3.63 -4.05 7.27
N ALA A 191 -2.81 -3.04 7.50
CA ALA A 191 -3.18 -1.64 7.25
C ALA A 191 -3.33 -1.36 5.75
N ARG A 192 -4.23 -0.43 5.39
CA ARG A 192 -4.55 -0.04 4.02
C ARG A 192 -4.80 1.47 3.88
N GLN A 193 -4.22 2.29 4.76
CA GLN A 193 -4.44 3.75 4.75
C GLN A 193 -3.86 4.41 3.50
N ASN A 194 -2.79 3.87 2.95
CA ASN A 194 -2.12 4.30 1.72
C ASN A 194 -2.62 3.59 0.45
N HIS A 195 -3.70 2.83 0.54
CA HIS A 195 -4.29 2.10 -0.57
C HIS A 195 -5.58 2.76 -1.06
N ARG A 196 -5.78 2.77 -2.39
CA ARG A 196 -7.01 3.24 -3.03
C ARG A 196 -7.50 2.20 -4.02
N ILE A 197 -8.82 2.04 -4.10
CA ILE A 197 -9.50 1.00 -4.88
C ILE A 197 -10.30 1.67 -5.99
N ILE A 198 -10.17 1.18 -7.22
CA ILE A 198 -10.85 1.74 -8.38
C ILE A 198 -12.16 0.99 -8.62
N PRO A 199 -13.32 1.66 -8.57
CA PRO A 199 -14.58 1.06 -8.97
C PRO A 199 -14.65 0.93 -10.50
N ILE A 200 -14.99 -0.29 -10.94
CA ILE A 200 -15.18 -0.65 -12.35
C ILE A 200 -16.55 -1.31 -12.55
N THR A 201 -16.94 -1.51 -13.79
CA THR A 201 -18.20 -2.19 -14.14
C THR A 201 -17.86 -3.37 -15.03
N ILE A 202 -18.36 -4.55 -14.70
CA ILE A 202 -18.25 -5.76 -15.51
C ILE A 202 -19.66 -6.34 -15.69
N ASP A 203 -20.08 -6.57 -16.92
CA ASP A 203 -21.43 -7.07 -17.24
C ASP A 203 -22.53 -6.24 -16.53
N GLY A 204 -22.40 -4.90 -16.58
CA GLY A 204 -23.35 -3.97 -15.97
C GLY A 204 -23.40 -3.98 -14.44
N LYS A 205 -22.54 -4.72 -13.76
CA LYS A 205 -22.48 -4.84 -12.30
C LYS A 205 -21.26 -4.15 -11.70
N PRO A 206 -21.34 -3.65 -10.46
CA PRO A 206 -20.21 -3.00 -9.80
C PRO A 206 -19.17 -4.02 -9.36
N TRP A 207 -17.93 -3.75 -9.73
CA TRP A 207 -16.72 -4.47 -9.34
C TRP A 207 -15.63 -3.50 -8.91
N PHE A 208 -14.53 -4.01 -8.44
CA PHE A 208 -13.37 -3.23 -8.03
C PHE A 208 -12.09 -3.80 -8.61
N LEU A 209 -11.17 -2.88 -8.93
CA LEU A 209 -9.80 -3.16 -9.35
C LEU A 209 -8.83 -2.62 -8.30
N GLN A 210 -7.85 -3.42 -7.91
CA GLN A 210 -6.69 -3.00 -7.13
C GLN A 210 -5.44 -3.73 -7.59
N TYR A 211 -4.27 -3.11 -7.45
CA TYR A 211 -3.02 -3.84 -7.57
C TYR A 211 -2.74 -4.65 -6.32
N SER A 212 -2.03 -5.77 -6.47
CA SER A 212 -1.56 -6.57 -5.35
C SER A 212 -0.24 -6.01 -4.82
N PRO A 213 -0.07 -5.84 -3.50
CA PRO A 213 1.22 -5.48 -2.93
C PRO A 213 2.22 -6.64 -2.95
N TYR A 214 1.74 -7.85 -3.28
CA TYR A 214 2.54 -9.09 -3.37
C TYR A 214 2.49 -9.60 -4.80
N VAL A 215 3.58 -9.42 -5.53
CA VAL A 215 3.58 -9.63 -6.98
C VAL A 215 4.28 -10.93 -7.35
N TYR A 216 3.61 -11.76 -8.14
CA TYR A 216 4.25 -12.83 -8.91
C TYR A 216 4.82 -12.27 -10.23
N TYR A 217 4.07 -11.37 -10.86
CA TYR A 217 4.44 -10.64 -12.07
C TYR A 217 4.28 -9.15 -11.81
N GLN A 218 4.95 -8.32 -12.60
CA GLN A 218 4.72 -6.88 -12.59
C GLN A 218 3.25 -6.58 -12.92
N GLU A 219 2.73 -5.52 -12.34
CA GLU A 219 1.34 -5.08 -12.56
C GLU A 219 0.27 -6.13 -12.21
N HIS A 220 0.61 -7.07 -11.31
CA HIS A 220 -0.36 -8.05 -10.82
C HIS A 220 -1.51 -7.36 -10.11
N CYS A 221 -2.72 -7.49 -10.67
CA CYS A 221 -3.93 -6.89 -10.12
C CYS A 221 -4.92 -7.94 -9.59
N THR A 222 -5.83 -7.47 -8.75
CA THR A 222 -6.96 -8.24 -8.25
C THR A 222 -8.25 -7.53 -8.65
N VAL A 223 -9.12 -8.25 -9.35
CA VAL A 223 -10.46 -7.79 -9.70
C VAL A 223 -11.46 -8.57 -8.86
N PHE A 224 -12.33 -7.88 -8.13
CA PHE A 224 -13.22 -8.52 -7.18
C PHE A 224 -14.61 -7.88 -7.15
N ASN A 225 -15.61 -8.67 -6.77
CA ASN A 225 -17.00 -8.25 -6.69
C ASN A 225 -17.20 -7.18 -5.61
N SER A 226 -18.13 -6.27 -5.81
CA SER A 226 -18.56 -5.30 -4.80
C SER A 226 -19.19 -5.95 -3.57
N GLU A 227 -19.77 -7.14 -3.73
CA GLU A 227 -20.33 -7.95 -2.65
C GLU A 227 -19.32 -9.01 -2.21
N HIS A 228 -19.25 -9.27 -0.89
CA HIS A 228 -18.44 -10.36 -0.37
C HIS A 228 -19.10 -11.71 -0.72
N THR A 229 -18.54 -12.39 -1.69
CA THR A 229 -19.01 -13.71 -2.16
C THR A 229 -17.91 -14.76 -2.02
N PRO A 230 -18.27 -16.03 -1.77
CA PRO A 230 -17.31 -17.13 -1.79
C PRO A 230 -16.56 -17.19 -3.13
N MET A 231 -15.29 -17.53 -3.08
CA MET A 231 -14.44 -17.72 -4.27
C MET A 231 -14.84 -19.03 -4.97
N LYS A 232 -15.92 -18.95 -5.77
CA LYS A 232 -16.43 -20.04 -6.60
C LYS A 232 -16.45 -19.60 -8.06
N ILE A 233 -15.98 -20.44 -8.94
CA ILE A 233 -16.13 -20.28 -10.37
C ILE A 233 -17.42 -20.99 -10.77
N ASP A 234 -18.48 -20.23 -11.00
CA ASP A 234 -19.70 -20.67 -11.64
C ASP A 234 -19.79 -20.09 -13.05
N HIS A 235 -20.83 -20.47 -13.81
CA HIS A 235 -21.04 -20.01 -15.18
C HIS A 235 -21.12 -18.47 -15.26
N SER A 236 -21.82 -17.82 -14.34
CA SER A 236 -21.94 -16.35 -14.30
C SER A 236 -20.60 -15.66 -13.98
N CYS A 237 -19.82 -16.23 -13.07
CA CYS A 237 -18.51 -15.71 -12.73
C CYS A 237 -17.53 -15.88 -13.90
N PHE A 238 -17.57 -17.02 -14.58
CA PHE A 238 -16.72 -17.28 -15.74
C PHE A 238 -17.03 -16.31 -16.92
N TRP A 239 -18.31 -16.04 -17.20
CA TRP A 239 -18.69 -15.03 -18.18
C TRP A 239 -18.11 -13.65 -17.89
N LYS A 240 -18.13 -13.21 -16.63
CA LYS A 240 -17.55 -11.93 -16.24
C LYS A 240 -16.03 -11.89 -16.37
N MET A 241 -15.35 -13.03 -16.21
CA MET A 241 -13.91 -13.15 -16.48
C MET A 241 -13.60 -12.98 -17.98
N LEU A 242 -14.52 -13.35 -18.85
CA LEU A 242 -14.37 -13.17 -20.31
C LEU A 242 -14.74 -11.76 -20.76
N ASP A 243 -15.64 -11.08 -20.05
CA ASP A 243 -16.06 -9.70 -20.33
C ASP A 243 -15.02 -8.66 -19.88
N PHE A 244 -14.22 -8.98 -18.87
CA PHE A 244 -13.15 -8.12 -18.36
C PHE A 244 -11.94 -8.10 -19.28
#